data_87e5a08b0010ea6c1e98f452b4f528f5
#
_entry.id   87e5a08b0010ea6c1e98f452b4f528f5
#
_cell.length_a   1.000
_cell.length_b   1.000
_cell.length_c   1.000
_cell.angle_alpha   90.00
_cell.angle_beta   90.00
_cell.angle_gamma   90.00
#
_symmetry.space_group_name_H-M   'P 1'
#
loop_
_entity.id
_entity.type
_entity.pdbx_description
1 polymer ?
#
loop_
_entity_poly.entity_id
_entity_poly.type
_entity_poly.pdbx_seq_one_letter_code
_entity_poly.pdbx_strand_id
1 'polypeptide(L)'
;AILDLWGGARSRQGGQHPHGDPVARFRDALGVDFLNYAAAYYPWLHTTMVDEQALGHANIINTDALAALGVAAEATAATSPLLKTILVQARRQLNLLPPAAAMAGIYTMVDNTRGVWKAPANVSLRGVVSPAVAITHEEQEDLNVDTQGKSINAIRSFVGEGVLVWGARTLDGNSLDWRYINVRRTMIMLEESCRLAAKAMVFEPNVT
;
A
#
# COMPACT_ATOMS: atom_id res chain seq x y z
N ALA A 1 -5.64 -7.21 -8.62
CA ALA A 1 -4.35 -7.08 -7.92
C ALA A 1 -4.33 -5.82 -7.06
N ILE A 2 -3.58 -5.83 -5.95
CA ILE A 2 -3.25 -4.65 -5.16
C ILE A 2 -1.75 -4.41 -5.38
N LEU A 3 -1.40 -3.20 -5.81
CA LEU A 3 -0.03 -2.85 -6.18
C LEU A 3 0.55 -1.81 -5.22
N ASP A 4 1.81 -1.96 -4.89
CA ASP A 4 2.57 -1.02 -4.08
C ASP A 4 3.47 -0.13 -4.95
N LEU A 5 3.54 1.15 -4.60
CA LEU A 5 4.41 2.10 -5.27
C LEU A 5 5.85 1.94 -4.76
N TRP A 6 6.79 1.68 -5.67
CA TRP A 6 8.21 1.74 -5.33
C TRP A 6 8.59 3.16 -4.90
N GLY A 7 9.11 3.28 -3.68
CA GLY A 7 9.42 4.58 -3.09
C GLY A 7 8.24 5.33 -2.49
N GLY A 8 7.09 4.67 -2.32
CA GLY A 8 5.87 5.26 -1.74
C GLY A 8 5.98 5.75 -0.29
N ALA A 9 7.13 5.55 0.36
CA ALA A 9 7.48 6.18 1.63
C ALA A 9 7.94 7.64 1.48
N ARG A 10 8.13 8.13 0.25
CA ARG A 10 8.66 9.47 -0.04
C ARG A 10 7.57 10.41 -0.49
N SER A 11 7.73 11.70 -0.14
CA SER A 11 6.86 12.77 -0.64
C SER A 11 7.03 12.97 -2.15
N ARG A 12 5.95 13.38 -2.81
CA ARG A 12 5.94 13.83 -4.22
C ARG A 12 6.68 15.17 -4.40
N GLN A 13 6.63 16.03 -3.38
CA GLN A 13 7.16 17.38 -3.38
C GLN A 13 8.63 17.44 -2.91
N GLY A 14 9.51 16.79 -3.57
CA GLY A 14 10.91 16.83 -3.19
C GLY A 14 11.81 16.92 -4.43
N GLY A 15 11.89 18.10 -5.07
CA GLY A 15 12.65 18.33 -6.29
C GLY A 15 14.17 18.07 -6.24
N GLN A 16 14.68 17.46 -5.14
CA GLN A 16 16.08 17.07 -4.98
C GLN A 16 16.27 15.57 -4.75
N HIS A 17 15.24 14.75 -4.91
CA HIS A 17 15.44 13.31 -4.79
C HIS A 17 16.00 12.72 -6.08
N PRO A 18 17.12 11.96 -6.03
CA PRO A 18 17.75 11.38 -7.20
C PRO A 18 16.85 10.41 -7.98
N HIS A 19 15.67 10.09 -7.44
CA HIS A 19 14.71 9.16 -8.03
C HIS A 19 13.37 9.80 -8.45
N GLY A 20 13.21 11.13 -8.31
CA GLY A 20 11.98 11.85 -8.72
C GLY A 20 10.71 11.48 -7.94
N ASP A 21 9.54 11.90 -8.45
CA ASP A 21 8.22 11.63 -7.87
C ASP A 21 7.88 10.13 -7.97
N PRO A 22 7.63 9.44 -6.84
CA PRO A 22 7.30 8.01 -6.84
C PRO A 22 5.98 7.70 -7.55
N VAL A 23 5.02 8.63 -7.56
CA VAL A 23 3.72 8.48 -8.22
C VAL A 23 3.88 8.55 -9.73
N ALA A 24 4.60 9.55 -10.23
CA ALA A 24 4.86 9.70 -11.66
C ALA A 24 5.61 8.46 -12.20
N ARG A 25 6.67 8.05 -11.53
CA ARG A 25 7.44 6.86 -11.92
C ARG A 25 6.62 5.58 -11.93
N PHE A 26 5.73 5.42 -10.95
CA PHE A 26 4.83 4.27 -10.90
C PHE A 26 3.87 4.28 -12.10
N ARG A 27 3.27 5.44 -12.40
CA ARG A 27 2.39 5.61 -13.55
C ARG A 27 3.11 5.34 -14.87
N ASP A 28 4.33 5.83 -15.03
CA ASP A 28 5.15 5.62 -16.24
C ASP A 28 5.57 4.15 -16.42
N ALA A 29 5.82 3.44 -15.32
CA ALA A 29 6.18 2.02 -15.36
C ALA A 29 5.00 1.08 -15.67
N LEU A 30 3.76 1.53 -15.47
CA LEU A 30 2.58 0.74 -15.78
C LEU A 30 2.24 0.80 -17.28
N GLY A 31 1.95 -0.37 -17.86
CA GLY A 31 1.33 -0.45 -19.18
C GLY A 31 -0.09 0.12 -19.21
N VAL A 32 -0.81 -0.17 -20.28
CA VAL A 32 -2.20 0.28 -20.48
C VAL A 32 -3.22 -0.86 -20.35
N ASP A 33 -2.75 -2.09 -20.32
CA ASP A 33 -3.60 -3.27 -20.30
C ASP A 33 -3.99 -3.68 -18.88
N PHE A 34 -5.20 -4.19 -18.72
CA PHE A 34 -5.72 -4.76 -17.47
C PHE A 34 -5.73 -3.84 -16.25
N LEU A 35 -5.68 -2.53 -16.44
CA LEU A 35 -5.67 -1.55 -15.35
C LEU A 35 -6.91 -1.63 -14.46
N ASN A 36 -8.04 -2.04 -15.01
CA ASN A 36 -9.30 -2.25 -14.30
C ASN A 36 -9.28 -3.45 -13.32
N TYR A 37 -8.28 -4.33 -13.41
CA TYR A 37 -8.08 -5.45 -12.47
C TYR A 37 -7.09 -5.14 -11.35
N ALA A 38 -6.55 -3.93 -11.32
CA ALA A 38 -5.58 -3.53 -10.34
C ALA A 38 -5.98 -2.24 -9.60
N ALA A 39 -5.52 -2.11 -8.38
CA ALA A 39 -5.64 -0.91 -7.56
C ALA A 39 -4.30 -0.61 -6.90
N ALA A 40 -3.93 0.66 -6.81
CA ALA A 40 -2.73 1.10 -6.13
C ALA A 40 -3.07 2.04 -4.99
N TYR A 41 -2.22 2.03 -3.96
CA TYR A 41 -2.39 2.83 -2.75
C TYR A 41 -1.10 3.57 -2.41
N TYR A 42 -1.26 4.79 -1.93
CA TYR A 42 -0.17 5.67 -1.51
C TYR A 42 -0.60 6.49 -0.29
N PRO A 43 0.27 6.77 0.64
CA PRO A 43 1.68 6.40 0.76
C PRO A 43 1.90 5.06 1.49
N TRP A 44 3.18 4.73 1.76
CA TRP A 44 3.53 3.67 2.69
C TRP A 44 3.10 4.03 4.12
N LEU A 45 3.10 3.05 5.01
CA LEU A 45 2.49 3.13 6.33
C LEU A 45 3.52 2.85 7.43
N HIS A 46 3.55 3.70 8.45
CA HIS A 46 4.19 3.38 9.71
C HIS A 46 3.27 2.49 10.53
N THR A 47 3.73 1.29 10.84
CA THR A 47 2.94 0.25 11.51
C THR A 47 3.52 -0.09 12.89
N THR A 48 2.82 -0.93 13.65
CA THR A 48 3.28 -1.52 14.91
C THR A 48 3.41 -3.04 14.80
N MET A 49 3.63 -3.56 13.60
CA MET A 49 3.63 -5.01 13.34
C MET A 49 4.86 -5.71 13.86
N VAL A 50 6.02 -5.05 13.82
CA VAL A 50 7.29 -5.59 14.27
C VAL A 50 7.59 -5.02 15.65
N ASP A 51 7.93 -5.91 16.60
CA ASP A 51 8.43 -5.49 17.91
C ASP A 51 9.81 -4.83 17.74
N GLU A 52 9.84 -3.52 17.96
CA GLU A 52 11.07 -2.73 17.82
C GLU A 52 12.13 -3.13 18.87
N GLN A 53 11.72 -3.71 19.99
CA GLN A 53 12.65 -4.12 21.05
C GLN A 53 13.37 -5.43 20.70
N ALA A 54 12.80 -6.24 19.81
CA ALA A 54 13.44 -7.46 19.31
C ALA A 54 14.71 -7.16 18.50
N LEU A 55 14.84 -5.95 17.92
CA LEU A 55 16.04 -5.52 17.23
C LEU A 55 17.02 -4.88 18.21
N GLY A 56 18.10 -5.58 18.54
CA GLY A 56 19.19 -5.13 19.38
C GLY A 56 20.52 -5.01 18.63
N HIS A 57 21.57 -4.57 19.33
CA HIS A 57 22.91 -4.49 18.76
C HIS A 57 23.47 -5.86 18.35
N ALA A 58 23.03 -6.94 18.97
CA ALA A 58 23.41 -8.31 18.62
C ALA A 58 22.94 -8.75 17.21
N ASN A 59 21.98 -8.04 16.63
CA ASN A 59 21.49 -8.31 15.28
C ASN A 59 22.32 -7.62 14.19
N ILE A 60 23.30 -6.78 14.57
CA ILE A 60 24.17 -6.08 13.64
C ILE A 60 25.38 -6.98 13.36
N ILE A 61 25.44 -7.53 12.14
CA ILE A 61 26.43 -8.56 11.78
C ILE A 61 27.69 -7.96 11.14
N ASN A 62 27.61 -6.79 10.50
CA ASN A 62 28.74 -6.22 9.76
C ASN A 62 29.61 -5.38 10.70
N THR A 63 30.58 -6.01 11.36
CA THR A 63 31.54 -5.36 12.28
C THR A 63 32.55 -4.48 11.55
N ASP A 64 32.95 -4.80 10.33
CA ASP A 64 33.97 -4.04 9.57
C ASP A 64 33.48 -2.66 9.16
N ALA A 65 32.23 -2.57 8.70
CA ALA A 65 31.62 -1.27 8.38
C ALA A 65 31.43 -0.40 9.62
N LEU A 66 31.10 -0.99 10.76
CA LEU A 66 30.96 -0.28 12.03
C LEU A 66 32.34 0.18 12.58
N ALA A 67 33.36 -0.65 12.44
CA ALA A 67 34.73 -0.30 12.78
C ALA A 67 35.26 0.87 11.95
N ALA A 68 34.98 0.88 10.64
CA ALA A 68 35.31 1.98 9.74
C ALA A 68 34.60 3.30 10.12
N LEU A 69 33.46 3.23 10.80
CA LEU A 69 32.73 4.37 11.36
C LEU A 69 33.17 4.74 12.79
N GLY A 70 34.23 4.11 13.31
CA GLY A 70 34.78 4.37 14.66
C GLY A 70 33.97 3.71 15.78
N VAL A 71 33.16 2.71 15.51
CA VAL A 71 32.40 1.93 16.50
C VAL A 71 33.30 0.77 16.99
N ALA A 72 33.61 0.70 18.28
CA ALA A 72 34.36 -0.41 18.82
C ALA A 72 33.59 -1.74 18.73
N ALA A 73 34.31 -2.86 18.53
CA ALA A 73 33.69 -4.19 18.39
C ALA A 73 32.80 -4.61 19.58
N GLU A 74 33.11 -4.12 20.77
CA GLU A 74 32.34 -4.38 22.00
C GLU A 74 31.32 -3.29 22.34
N ALA A 75 31.09 -2.33 21.41
CA ALA A 75 30.19 -1.21 21.66
C ALA A 75 28.73 -1.68 21.73
N THR A 76 27.99 -1.14 22.69
CA THR A 76 26.55 -1.32 22.82
C THR A 76 25.82 -0.02 22.50
N ALA A 77 24.51 -0.07 22.31
CA ALA A 77 23.70 1.14 22.13
C ALA A 77 23.75 2.10 23.30
N ALA A 78 24.17 1.63 24.51
CA ALA A 78 24.37 2.46 25.68
C ALA A 78 25.73 3.21 25.64
N THR A 79 26.75 2.61 25.02
CA THR A 79 28.12 3.15 25.00
C THR A 79 28.44 3.90 23.71
N SER A 80 27.75 3.64 22.62
CA SER A 80 27.98 4.29 21.33
C SER A 80 26.73 5.05 20.86
N PRO A 81 26.77 6.40 20.80
CA PRO A 81 25.69 7.22 20.29
C PRO A 81 25.36 6.92 18.82
N LEU A 82 26.38 6.59 18.01
CA LEU A 82 26.23 6.24 16.61
C LEU A 82 25.42 4.93 16.46
N LEU A 83 25.77 3.89 17.24
CA LEU A 83 25.07 2.61 17.23
C LEU A 83 23.60 2.78 17.68
N LYS A 84 23.34 3.61 18.67
CA LYS A 84 21.98 3.98 19.10
C LYS A 84 21.19 4.61 17.95
N THR A 85 21.81 5.54 17.22
CA THR A 85 21.16 6.21 16.08
C THR A 85 20.84 5.23 14.96
N ILE A 86 21.79 4.33 14.62
CA ILE A 86 21.59 3.28 13.61
C ILE A 86 20.42 2.38 14.00
N LEU A 87 20.36 1.91 15.25
CA LEU A 87 19.27 1.06 15.74
C LEU A 87 17.92 1.76 15.68
N VAL A 88 17.84 3.04 16.07
CA VAL A 88 16.59 3.81 15.98
C VAL A 88 16.14 3.93 14.52
N GLN A 89 17.03 4.19 13.60
CA GLN A 89 16.68 4.28 12.17
C GLN A 89 16.26 2.89 11.61
N ALA A 90 16.98 1.84 11.96
CA ALA A 90 16.64 0.48 11.54
C ALA A 90 15.25 0.05 12.06
N ARG A 91 14.93 0.33 13.33
CA ARG A 91 13.60 0.07 13.91
C ARG A 91 12.49 0.79 13.19
N ARG A 92 12.70 2.08 12.85
CA ARG A 92 11.73 2.85 12.06
C ARG A 92 11.50 2.26 10.66
N GLN A 93 12.56 1.74 10.02
CA GLN A 93 12.46 1.12 8.69
C GLN A 93 11.72 -0.22 8.74
N LEU A 94 11.87 -1.01 9.80
CA LEU A 94 11.18 -2.29 9.96
C LEU A 94 9.66 -2.15 10.01
N ASN A 95 9.15 -1.07 10.60
CA ASN A 95 7.73 -0.78 10.70
C ASN A 95 7.20 0.13 9.58
N LEU A 96 8.05 0.48 8.60
CA LEU A 96 7.64 1.21 7.41
C LEU A 96 7.30 0.22 6.29
N LEU A 97 6.02 -0.08 6.13
CA LEU A 97 5.54 -1.13 5.25
C LEU A 97 4.68 -0.57 4.09
N PRO A 98 4.72 -1.22 2.92
CA PRO A 98 3.83 -0.89 1.83
C PRO A 98 2.37 -1.26 2.16
N PRO A 99 1.38 -0.56 1.59
CA PRO A 99 -0.02 -0.68 1.99
C PRO A 99 -0.73 -1.94 1.49
N ALA A 100 -0.21 -2.69 0.52
CA ALA A 100 -0.94 -3.80 -0.11
C ALA A 100 -1.43 -4.86 0.87
N ALA A 101 -0.61 -5.26 1.85
CA ALA A 101 -1.00 -6.24 2.85
C ALA A 101 -2.12 -5.74 3.76
N ALA A 102 -2.04 -4.49 4.22
CA ALA A 102 -3.08 -3.84 5.01
C ALA A 102 -4.39 -3.73 4.21
N MET A 103 -4.30 -3.38 2.93
CA MET A 103 -5.46 -3.28 2.04
C MET A 103 -6.10 -4.63 1.75
N ALA A 104 -5.34 -5.72 1.63
CA ALA A 104 -5.90 -7.07 1.53
C ALA A 104 -6.75 -7.42 2.76
N GLY A 105 -6.27 -7.07 3.96
CA GLY A 105 -7.04 -7.20 5.20
C GLY A 105 -8.32 -6.36 5.20
N ILE A 106 -8.26 -5.11 4.75
CA ILE A 106 -9.44 -4.23 4.63
C ILE A 106 -10.46 -4.81 3.65
N TYR A 107 -10.03 -5.30 2.48
CA TYR A 107 -10.94 -5.93 1.51
C TYR A 107 -11.66 -7.12 2.14
N THR A 108 -10.92 -8.02 2.78
CA THR A 108 -11.50 -9.19 3.44
C THR A 108 -12.48 -8.79 4.55
N MET A 109 -12.13 -7.79 5.36
CA MET A 109 -13.00 -7.30 6.44
C MET A 109 -14.29 -6.70 5.88
N VAL A 110 -14.20 -5.84 4.85
CA VAL A 110 -15.38 -5.20 4.24
C VAL A 110 -16.25 -6.25 3.56
N ASP A 111 -15.67 -7.21 2.84
CA ASP A 111 -16.41 -8.30 2.21
C ASP A 111 -17.22 -9.12 3.21
N ASN A 112 -16.61 -9.47 4.33
CA ASN A 112 -17.26 -10.27 5.37
C ASN A 112 -18.33 -9.50 6.16
N THR A 113 -18.19 -8.18 6.30
CA THR A 113 -19.09 -7.37 7.12
C THR A 113 -20.18 -6.66 6.33
N ARG A 114 -19.91 -6.27 5.09
CA ARG A 114 -20.76 -5.40 4.26
C ARG A 114 -21.03 -5.96 2.87
N GLY A 115 -20.26 -6.95 2.43
CA GLY A 115 -20.33 -7.54 1.11
C GLY A 115 -19.38 -6.90 0.09
N VAL A 116 -19.06 -7.65 -0.98
CA VAL A 116 -18.09 -7.29 -2.03
C VAL A 116 -18.48 -6.03 -2.83
N TRP A 117 -19.77 -5.72 -2.85
CA TRP A 117 -20.34 -4.53 -3.51
C TRP A 117 -20.05 -3.22 -2.76
N LYS A 118 -19.62 -3.30 -1.52
CA LYS A 118 -19.23 -2.12 -0.72
C LYS A 118 -17.81 -1.70 -1.08
N ALA A 119 -17.64 -0.39 -1.36
CA ALA A 119 -16.32 0.18 -1.59
C ALA A 119 -15.43 0.02 -0.34
N PRO A 120 -14.19 -0.49 -0.47
CA PRO A 120 -13.24 -0.63 0.63
C PRO A 120 -12.57 0.71 0.96
N ALA A 121 -13.38 1.73 1.25
CA ALA A 121 -12.96 3.08 1.57
C ALA A 121 -13.77 3.62 2.75
N ASN A 122 -13.26 4.69 3.35
CA ASN A 122 -13.74 5.25 4.62
C ASN A 122 -13.72 4.18 5.72
N VAL A 123 -12.60 3.49 5.83
CA VAL A 123 -12.36 2.42 6.79
C VAL A 123 -11.02 2.66 7.46
N SER A 124 -11.00 2.52 8.78
CA SER A 124 -9.79 2.70 9.59
C SER A 124 -8.85 1.51 9.45
N LEU A 125 -7.56 1.80 9.33
CA LEU A 125 -6.47 0.83 9.30
C LEU A 125 -6.00 0.52 10.72
N ARG A 126 -6.16 -0.73 11.15
CA ARG A 126 -5.67 -1.19 12.45
C ARG A 126 -4.18 -1.50 12.40
N GLY A 127 -3.45 -1.20 13.50
CA GLY A 127 -2.01 -1.43 13.58
C GLY A 127 -1.19 -0.45 12.73
N VAL A 128 -1.79 0.63 12.24
CA VAL A 128 -1.14 1.72 11.52
C VAL A 128 -1.12 2.95 12.41
N VAL A 129 0.08 3.51 12.61
CA VAL A 129 0.30 4.71 13.43
C VAL A 129 0.05 5.97 12.61
N SER A 130 0.65 6.02 11.42
CA SER A 130 0.53 7.15 10.52
C SER A 130 0.89 6.76 9.09
N PRO A 131 0.39 7.49 8.08
CA PRO A 131 0.96 7.42 6.74
C PRO A 131 2.38 8.00 6.73
N ALA A 132 3.27 7.47 5.89
CA ALA A 132 4.65 7.95 5.76
C ALA A 132 4.73 9.38 5.21
N VAL A 133 3.72 9.80 4.47
CA VAL A 133 3.57 11.13 3.89
C VAL A 133 2.17 11.65 4.19
N ALA A 134 2.08 12.88 4.68
CA ALA A 134 0.80 13.57 4.81
C ALA A 134 0.34 14.05 3.43
N ILE A 135 -0.85 13.64 3.00
CA ILE A 135 -1.44 14.01 1.72
C ILE A 135 -2.46 15.13 1.93
N THR A 136 -2.32 16.23 1.21
CA THR A 136 -3.28 17.33 1.18
C THR A 136 -4.51 16.99 0.33
N HIS A 137 -5.50 17.86 0.33
CA HIS A 137 -6.68 17.71 -0.52
C HIS A 137 -6.33 17.81 -2.01
N GLU A 138 -5.52 18.79 -2.36
CA GLU A 138 -5.04 19.02 -3.74
C GLU A 138 -4.20 17.84 -4.26
N GLU A 139 -3.27 17.34 -3.44
CA GLU A 139 -2.48 16.16 -3.80
C GLU A 139 -3.34 14.91 -4.01
N GLN A 140 -4.43 14.78 -3.27
CA GLN A 140 -5.38 13.69 -3.46
C GLN A 140 -6.15 13.82 -4.76
N GLU A 141 -6.52 15.02 -5.18
CA GLU A 141 -7.15 15.25 -6.48
C GLU A 141 -6.25 14.77 -7.62
N ASP A 142 -4.97 15.12 -7.59
CA ASP A 142 -3.95 14.65 -8.56
C ASP A 142 -3.75 13.13 -8.54
N LEU A 143 -3.90 12.49 -7.37
CA LEU A 143 -3.84 11.03 -7.26
C LEU A 143 -5.06 10.39 -7.92
N ASN A 144 -6.25 10.96 -7.72
CA ASN A 144 -7.52 10.42 -8.23
C ASN A 144 -7.72 10.65 -9.72
N VAL A 145 -7.30 11.81 -10.22
CA VAL A 145 -7.50 12.23 -11.62
C VAL A 145 -6.14 12.48 -12.25
N ASP A 146 -5.78 11.63 -13.18
CA ASP A 146 -4.54 11.73 -13.95
C ASP A 146 -4.83 11.86 -15.44
N THR A 147 -4.01 12.58 -16.18
CA THR A 147 -4.13 12.74 -17.63
C THR A 147 -4.01 11.41 -18.38
N GLN A 148 -3.23 10.46 -17.83
CA GLN A 148 -3.11 9.10 -18.35
C GLN A 148 -4.21 8.15 -17.84
N GLY A 149 -5.08 8.61 -16.96
CA GLY A 149 -6.17 7.84 -16.38
C GLY A 149 -5.77 6.86 -15.28
N LYS A 150 -4.51 6.85 -14.83
CA LYS A 150 -4.00 5.90 -13.82
C LYS A 150 -4.25 6.43 -12.40
N SER A 151 -5.45 6.14 -11.86
CA SER A 151 -5.85 6.58 -10.52
C SER A 151 -5.11 5.81 -9.42
N ILE A 152 -4.70 6.54 -8.37
CA ILE A 152 -4.06 5.98 -7.17
C ILE A 152 -4.87 6.38 -5.95
N ASN A 153 -5.15 5.44 -5.06
CA ASN A 153 -5.96 5.67 -3.88
C ASN A 153 -5.11 6.23 -2.73
N ALA A 154 -5.59 7.29 -2.11
CA ALA A 154 -4.92 7.91 -0.98
C ALA A 154 -5.24 7.19 0.34
N ILE A 155 -4.24 7.08 1.22
CA ILE A 155 -4.43 6.75 2.63
C ILE A 155 -4.06 7.99 3.43
N ARG A 156 -4.97 8.49 4.25
CA ARG A 156 -4.83 9.77 4.96
C ARG A 156 -5.11 9.63 6.45
N SER A 157 -4.49 10.51 7.23
CA SER A 157 -4.79 10.67 8.65
C SER A 157 -5.81 11.79 8.84
N PHE A 158 -6.84 11.53 9.65
CA PHE A 158 -7.86 12.49 10.02
C PHE A 158 -7.86 12.68 11.53
N VAL A 159 -8.03 13.94 11.96
CA VAL A 159 -8.07 14.29 13.38
C VAL A 159 -9.31 13.63 14.02
N GLY A 160 -9.08 12.84 15.08
CA GLY A 160 -10.15 12.14 15.79
C GLY A 160 -10.62 10.82 15.17
N GLU A 161 -10.28 10.54 13.90
CA GLU A 161 -10.71 9.32 13.20
C GLU A 161 -9.55 8.33 12.93
N GLY A 162 -8.31 8.81 13.02
CA GLY A 162 -7.11 8.01 12.75
C GLY A 162 -6.75 7.93 11.27
N VAL A 163 -6.12 6.82 10.87
CA VAL A 163 -5.67 6.60 9.49
C VAL A 163 -6.75 5.85 8.72
N LEU A 164 -7.27 6.49 7.67
CA LEU A 164 -8.35 5.96 6.84
C LEU A 164 -7.91 5.72 5.41
N VAL A 165 -8.46 4.67 4.81
CA VAL A 165 -8.44 4.46 3.35
C VAL A 165 -9.40 5.47 2.72
N TRP A 166 -8.88 6.39 1.88
CA TRP A 166 -9.66 7.51 1.33
C TRP A 166 -9.75 7.46 -0.20
N GLY A 167 -9.92 6.26 -0.75
CA GLY A 167 -10.13 6.03 -2.17
C GLY A 167 -10.52 4.59 -2.48
N ALA A 168 -11.29 4.38 -3.54
CA ALA A 168 -11.73 3.06 -4.02
C ALA A 168 -11.80 3.00 -5.54
N ARG A 169 -10.77 3.51 -6.23
CA ARG A 169 -10.66 3.46 -7.69
C ARG A 169 -9.69 2.38 -8.13
N THR A 170 -10.00 1.75 -9.24
CA THR A 170 -9.05 0.93 -9.98
C THR A 170 -8.00 1.82 -10.63
N LEU A 171 -6.94 1.23 -11.15
CA LEU A 171 -5.96 1.97 -11.97
C LEU A 171 -6.53 2.47 -13.30
N ASP A 172 -7.69 1.99 -13.73
CA ASP A 172 -8.43 2.47 -14.90
C ASP A 172 -9.41 3.59 -14.51
N GLY A 173 -8.87 4.69 -14.04
CA GLY A 173 -9.64 5.81 -13.49
C GLY A 173 -10.49 6.58 -14.49
N ASN A 174 -10.18 6.49 -15.80
CA ASN A 174 -10.94 7.12 -16.86
C ASN A 174 -12.10 6.26 -17.38
N SER A 175 -12.12 4.97 -17.05
CA SER A 175 -13.23 4.09 -17.42
C SER A 175 -14.53 4.51 -16.75
N LEU A 176 -15.61 4.62 -17.51
CA LEU A 176 -16.94 4.88 -16.95
C LEU A 176 -17.48 3.67 -16.20
N ASP A 177 -17.20 2.47 -16.68
CA ASP A 177 -17.72 1.22 -16.15
C ASP A 177 -16.85 0.62 -15.05
N TRP A 178 -15.52 0.70 -15.18
CA TRP A 178 -14.58 -0.07 -14.35
C TRP A 178 -13.72 0.74 -13.41
N ARG A 179 -13.93 2.05 -13.32
CA ARG A 179 -13.11 2.91 -12.43
C ARG A 179 -13.27 2.63 -10.94
N TYR A 180 -14.33 1.93 -10.51
CA TYR A 180 -14.57 1.65 -9.10
C TYR A 180 -14.26 0.20 -8.74
N ILE A 181 -13.49 0.01 -7.67
CA ILE A 181 -13.06 -1.29 -7.15
C ILE A 181 -14.25 -2.19 -6.81
N ASN A 182 -15.25 -1.68 -6.12
CA ASN A 182 -16.42 -2.44 -5.72
C ASN A 182 -17.22 -2.93 -6.94
N VAL A 183 -17.36 -2.13 -7.98
CA VAL A 183 -18.03 -2.53 -9.23
C VAL A 183 -17.27 -3.67 -9.89
N ARG A 184 -15.95 -3.49 -10.12
CA ARG A 184 -15.13 -4.53 -10.76
C ARG A 184 -15.12 -5.83 -9.96
N ARG A 185 -14.99 -5.76 -8.63
CA ARG A 185 -14.97 -6.93 -7.75
C ARG A 185 -16.32 -7.65 -7.72
N THR A 186 -17.43 -6.91 -7.73
CA THR A 186 -18.78 -7.49 -7.81
C THR A 186 -18.96 -8.24 -9.12
N MET A 187 -18.51 -7.67 -10.24
CA MET A 187 -18.57 -8.36 -11.54
C MET A 187 -17.71 -9.62 -11.56
N ILE A 188 -16.48 -9.58 -11.00
CA ILE A 188 -15.65 -10.79 -10.88
C ILE A 188 -16.36 -11.88 -10.06
N MET A 189 -17.02 -11.52 -8.96
CA MET A 189 -17.78 -12.46 -8.14
C MET A 189 -18.94 -13.08 -8.94
N LEU A 190 -19.69 -12.27 -9.70
CA LEU A 190 -20.80 -12.75 -10.54
C LEU A 190 -20.30 -13.65 -11.69
N GLU A 191 -19.24 -13.22 -12.40
CA GLU A 191 -18.60 -14.00 -13.46
C GLU A 191 -18.17 -15.38 -12.95
N GLU A 192 -17.50 -15.43 -11.80
CA GLU A 192 -17.03 -16.68 -11.20
C GLU A 192 -18.20 -17.56 -10.71
N SER A 193 -19.22 -16.96 -10.11
CA SER A 193 -20.41 -17.68 -9.67
C SER A 193 -21.15 -18.33 -10.85
N CYS A 194 -21.32 -17.58 -11.95
CA CYS A 194 -21.91 -18.11 -13.19
C CYS A 194 -21.04 -19.23 -13.77
N ARG A 195 -19.72 -19.05 -13.80
CA ARG A 195 -18.78 -20.07 -14.29
C ARG A 195 -18.89 -21.37 -13.52
N LEU A 196 -18.96 -21.27 -12.17
CA LEU A 196 -19.08 -22.44 -11.30
C LEU A 196 -20.45 -23.14 -11.50
N ALA A 197 -21.54 -22.38 -11.60
CA ALA A 197 -22.88 -22.94 -11.85
C ALA A 197 -22.95 -23.61 -13.24
N ALA A 198 -22.41 -22.96 -14.26
CA ALA A 198 -22.39 -23.49 -15.63
C ALA A 198 -21.56 -24.78 -15.77
N LYS A 199 -20.57 -25.01 -14.86
CA LYS A 199 -19.79 -26.24 -14.88
C LYS A 199 -20.62 -27.51 -14.81
N ALA A 200 -21.76 -27.48 -14.11
CA ALA A 200 -22.69 -28.61 -14.02
C ALA A 200 -23.41 -28.92 -15.36
N MET A 201 -23.44 -27.94 -16.25
CA MET A 201 -24.20 -28.04 -17.53
C MET A 201 -23.30 -28.31 -18.76
N VAL A 202 -21.98 -28.50 -18.54
CA VAL A 202 -20.99 -28.58 -19.65
C VAL A 202 -21.29 -29.71 -20.64
N PHE A 203 -21.85 -30.82 -20.18
CA PHE A 203 -22.13 -32.00 -20.99
C PHE A 203 -23.65 -32.25 -21.17
N GLU A 204 -24.49 -31.33 -20.72
CA GLU A 204 -25.94 -31.48 -20.92
C GLU A 204 -26.33 -31.16 -22.37
N PRO A 205 -27.27 -31.93 -22.96
CA PRO A 205 -27.74 -31.66 -24.30
C PRO A 205 -28.46 -30.32 -24.39
N ASN A 206 -28.18 -29.57 -25.45
CA ASN A 206 -28.86 -28.31 -25.72
C ASN A 206 -30.26 -28.60 -26.29
N VAL A 207 -31.22 -28.87 -25.41
CA VAL A 207 -32.63 -29.07 -25.76
C VAL A 207 -33.45 -27.83 -25.47
N THR A 208 -34.24 -27.40 -26.44
CA THR A 208 -35.26 -26.37 -26.26
C THR A 208 -36.50 -26.94 -25.59
#